data_708d38a0c69016ec3b7db814755bc4b3
#
_entry.id   708d38a0c69016ec3b7db814755bc4b3
#
_cell.length_a   1.000
_cell.length_b   1.000
_cell.length_c   1.000
_cell.angle_alpha   90.00
_cell.angle_beta   90.00
_cell.angle_gamma   90.00
#
_symmetry.space_group_name_H-M   'P 1'
#
loop_
_entity.id
_entity.type
_entity.pdbx_description
1 polymer ?
#
loop_
_entity_poly.entity_id
_entity_poly.type
_entity_poly.pdbx_seq_one_letter_code
_entity_poly.pdbx_strand_id
1 'polypeptide(L)'
;MNNYEEHLNGDLRGVRIGIPRTYYRENVDQEMAIALDLSLDVLRHRGAQLVEVEVPDMSLINSMMVRVMAFESLGIHREWLKTRPEDYAEQVRLRIELGHTFTTEQYQQAMSARKGILENFVRTSFANCDVLHVPTIQLQPPSIADSSSGTGLEILQKLAQVTQVTKSLNYLGLPGMSVPAGFSKVGMPLAFQLIGRSLDEALLLKIADAYQSE
;
A
#
# COMPACT_ATOMS: atom_id res chain seq x y z
N MET A 1 21.35 -18.30 -1.23
CA MET A 1 20.06 -17.98 -1.85
C MET A 1 19.01 -18.41 -0.84
N ASN A 2 18.14 -17.51 -0.39
CA ASN A 2 17.08 -17.89 0.55
C ASN A 2 16.11 -18.84 -0.18
N ASN A 3 15.86 -20.02 0.40
CA ASN A 3 14.84 -20.91 -0.11
C ASN A 3 13.48 -20.48 0.47
N TYR A 4 12.71 -19.71 -0.29
CA TYR A 4 11.40 -19.21 0.16
C TYR A 4 10.34 -20.32 0.31
N GLU A 5 10.53 -21.46 -0.32
CA GLU A 5 9.60 -22.60 -0.28
C GLU A 5 9.74 -23.46 0.99
N GLU A 6 10.88 -23.39 1.67
CA GLU A 6 11.19 -24.25 2.82
C GLU A 6 10.21 -24.10 4.00
N HIS A 7 9.56 -22.95 4.10
CA HIS A 7 8.64 -22.62 5.21
C HIS A 7 7.17 -22.60 4.80
N LEU A 8 6.83 -23.00 3.57
CA LEU A 8 5.45 -23.08 3.08
C LEU A 8 4.81 -24.40 3.58
N ASN A 9 4.27 -24.37 4.78
CA ASN A 9 3.71 -25.55 5.46
C ASN A 9 2.28 -25.36 5.98
N GLY A 10 1.65 -24.23 5.65
CA GLY A 10 0.28 -23.92 6.06
C GLY A 10 0.09 -23.60 7.55
N ASP A 11 1.14 -23.63 8.37
CA ASP A 11 1.07 -23.45 9.83
C ASP A 11 1.51 -22.04 10.22
N LEU A 12 0.59 -21.28 10.85
CA LEU A 12 0.83 -19.92 11.31
C LEU A 12 0.95 -19.82 12.84
N ARG A 13 1.10 -20.94 13.56
CA ARG A 13 1.31 -20.90 15.01
C ARG A 13 2.54 -20.08 15.37
N GLY A 14 2.39 -19.14 16.30
CA GLY A 14 3.42 -18.20 16.69
C GLY A 14 3.53 -16.94 15.82
N VAL A 15 2.83 -16.86 14.68
CA VAL A 15 2.76 -15.65 13.86
C VAL A 15 1.73 -14.68 14.45
N ARG A 16 2.12 -13.43 14.67
CA ARG A 16 1.25 -12.36 15.14
C ARG A 16 0.92 -11.40 14.00
N ILE A 17 -0.35 -11.30 13.68
CA ILE A 17 -0.87 -10.45 12.61
C ILE A 17 -1.42 -9.17 13.23
N GLY A 18 -0.82 -8.03 12.91
CA GLY A 18 -1.23 -6.71 13.34
C GLY A 18 -2.38 -6.16 12.50
N ILE A 19 -3.41 -5.69 13.17
CA ILE A 19 -4.59 -5.06 12.56
C ILE A 19 -4.59 -3.59 12.97
N PRO A 20 -4.21 -2.65 12.07
CA PRO A 20 -4.28 -1.23 12.37
C PRO A 20 -5.73 -0.78 12.57
N ARG A 21 -5.99 -0.06 13.68
CA ARG A 21 -7.32 0.50 13.99
C ARG A 21 -7.66 1.72 13.17
N THR A 22 -6.66 2.57 12.91
CA THR A 22 -6.83 3.84 12.23
C THR A 22 -6.28 3.77 10.81
N TYR A 23 -6.59 4.78 10.00
CA TYR A 23 -6.13 4.99 8.64
C TYR A 23 -6.51 3.87 7.66
N TYR A 24 -6.00 2.66 7.83
CA TYR A 24 -6.20 1.56 6.88
C TYR A 24 -7.63 1.01 6.87
N ARG A 25 -8.31 1.03 8.02
CA ARG A 25 -9.69 0.53 8.18
C ARG A 25 -10.73 1.64 8.26
N GLU A 26 -10.33 2.89 8.11
CA GLU A 26 -11.24 4.02 8.03
C GLU A 26 -11.85 4.13 6.63
N ASN A 27 -13.17 4.36 6.55
CA ASN A 27 -13.89 4.55 5.29
C ASN A 27 -13.73 3.40 4.27
N VAL A 28 -13.56 2.17 4.76
CA VAL A 28 -13.46 0.98 3.92
C VAL A 28 -14.86 0.62 3.40
N ASP A 29 -14.96 0.30 2.11
CA ASP A 29 -16.18 -0.24 1.52
C ASP A 29 -16.69 -1.46 2.29
N GLN A 30 -18.01 -1.61 2.41
CA GLN A 30 -18.62 -2.65 3.23
C GLN A 30 -18.24 -4.07 2.76
N GLU A 31 -18.20 -4.34 1.46
CA GLU A 31 -17.85 -5.66 0.94
C GLU A 31 -16.36 -5.94 1.14
N MET A 32 -15.51 -4.92 1.00
CA MET A 32 -14.10 -5.02 1.34
C MET A 32 -13.89 -5.28 2.84
N ALA A 33 -14.63 -4.60 3.72
CA ALA A 33 -14.54 -4.83 5.17
C ALA A 33 -14.90 -6.28 5.53
N ILE A 34 -15.98 -6.82 4.94
CA ILE A 34 -16.36 -8.23 5.12
C ILE A 34 -15.26 -9.17 4.62
N ALA A 35 -14.68 -8.92 3.44
CA ALA A 35 -13.60 -9.74 2.90
C ALA A 35 -12.35 -9.73 3.79
N LEU A 36 -12.02 -8.56 4.35
CA LEU A 36 -10.92 -8.44 5.31
C LEU A 36 -11.17 -9.26 6.58
N ASP A 37 -12.38 -9.23 7.12
CA ASP A 37 -12.71 -9.97 8.34
C ASP A 37 -12.72 -11.48 8.09
N LEU A 38 -13.27 -11.93 6.96
CA LEU A 38 -13.23 -13.35 6.56
C LEU A 38 -11.79 -13.83 6.37
N SER A 39 -10.92 -13.01 5.74
CA SER A 39 -9.51 -13.38 5.58
C SER A 39 -8.77 -13.50 6.92
N LEU A 40 -9.09 -12.65 7.90
CA LEU A 40 -8.54 -12.76 9.25
C LEU A 40 -9.03 -14.03 9.97
N ASP A 41 -10.26 -14.46 9.74
CA ASP A 41 -10.78 -15.70 10.31
C ASP A 41 -10.04 -16.93 9.76
N VAL A 42 -9.77 -16.97 8.45
CA VAL A 42 -8.92 -18.03 7.84
C VAL A 42 -7.54 -18.05 8.48
N LEU A 43 -6.87 -16.90 8.57
CA LEU A 43 -5.53 -16.82 9.16
C LEU A 43 -5.51 -17.24 10.63
N ARG A 44 -6.57 -16.91 11.40
CA ARG A 44 -6.74 -17.36 12.78
C ARG A 44 -6.90 -18.89 12.86
N HIS A 45 -7.69 -19.50 11.98
CA HIS A 45 -7.85 -20.95 11.91
C HIS A 45 -6.54 -21.68 11.57
N ARG A 46 -5.65 -21.04 10.80
CA ARG A 46 -4.28 -21.52 10.55
C ARG A 46 -3.32 -21.35 11.73
N GLY A 47 -3.79 -20.78 12.85
CA GLY A 47 -3.03 -20.65 14.09
C GLY A 47 -2.41 -19.27 14.35
N ALA A 48 -2.63 -18.29 13.47
CA ALA A 48 -2.14 -16.93 13.70
C ALA A 48 -2.84 -16.25 14.88
N GLN A 49 -2.09 -15.42 15.60
CA GLN A 49 -2.61 -14.54 16.64
C GLN A 49 -2.92 -13.17 16.02
N LEU A 50 -4.15 -12.69 16.21
CA LEU A 50 -4.56 -11.37 15.75
C LEU A 50 -4.34 -10.33 16.86
N VAL A 51 -3.65 -9.24 16.54
CA VAL A 51 -3.26 -8.19 17.48
C VAL A 51 -3.66 -6.83 16.93
N GLU A 52 -4.38 -6.03 17.69
CA GLU A 52 -4.63 -4.65 17.33
C GLU A 52 -3.36 -3.82 17.52
N VAL A 53 -3.06 -2.96 16.54
CA VAL A 53 -1.86 -2.13 16.53
C VAL A 53 -2.17 -0.70 16.11
N GLU A 54 -1.31 0.21 16.52
CA GLU A 54 -1.35 1.61 16.08
C GLU A 54 -0.42 1.82 14.87
N VAL A 55 -0.71 2.85 14.09
CA VAL A 55 0.18 3.35 13.02
C VAL A 55 0.49 4.82 13.26
N PRO A 56 1.67 5.30 12.85
CA PRO A 56 2.00 6.72 12.97
C PRO A 56 1.16 7.57 12.01
N ASP A 57 1.42 8.87 11.96
CA ASP A 57 0.77 9.79 11.01
C ASP A 57 1.08 9.39 9.55
N MET A 58 0.15 8.66 8.95
CA MET A 58 0.26 8.19 7.55
C MET A 58 0.12 9.35 6.56
N SER A 59 -0.52 10.46 6.93
CA SER A 59 -0.63 11.65 6.07
C SER A 59 0.74 12.28 5.86
N LEU A 60 1.55 12.36 6.92
CA LEU A 60 2.94 12.82 6.83
C LEU A 60 3.75 11.91 5.89
N ILE A 61 3.69 10.58 6.08
CA ILE A 61 4.43 9.61 5.26
C ILE A 61 4.02 9.73 3.78
N ASN A 62 2.72 9.81 3.51
CA ASN A 62 2.21 9.99 2.16
C ASN A 62 2.63 11.31 1.52
N SER A 63 2.68 12.40 2.29
CA SER A 63 3.14 13.70 1.78
C SER A 63 4.62 13.67 1.40
N MET A 64 5.46 12.99 2.18
CA MET A 64 6.88 12.78 1.86
C MET A 64 7.05 11.92 0.60
N MET A 65 6.28 10.84 0.48
CA MET A 65 6.28 9.99 -0.71
C MET A 65 5.90 10.78 -1.97
N VAL A 66 4.81 11.56 -1.93
CA VAL A 66 4.37 12.38 -3.08
C VAL A 66 5.45 13.37 -3.49
N ARG A 67 6.11 14.02 -2.53
CA ARG A 67 7.19 14.97 -2.78
C ARG A 67 8.37 14.32 -3.49
N VAL A 68 8.84 13.18 -3.00
CA VAL A 68 9.95 12.44 -3.62
C VAL A 68 9.57 11.97 -5.01
N MET A 69 8.42 11.30 -5.15
CA MET A 69 7.96 10.76 -6.43
C MET A 69 7.77 11.86 -7.49
N ALA A 70 7.13 12.97 -7.15
CA ALA A 70 6.86 14.04 -8.10
C ALA A 70 8.15 14.75 -8.55
N PHE A 71 9.07 15.00 -7.61
CA PHE A 71 10.36 15.62 -7.90
C PHE A 71 11.22 14.75 -8.83
N GLU A 72 11.33 13.46 -8.53
CA GLU A 72 12.11 12.51 -9.35
C GLU A 72 11.46 12.26 -10.71
N SER A 73 10.14 12.08 -10.76
CA SER A 73 9.40 11.89 -12.02
C SER A 73 9.59 13.10 -12.95
N LEU A 74 9.49 14.33 -12.43
CA LEU A 74 9.76 15.52 -13.22
C LEU A 74 11.20 15.54 -13.74
N GLY A 75 12.18 15.14 -12.93
CA GLY A 75 13.59 15.05 -13.34
C GLY A 75 13.76 14.14 -14.55
N ILE A 76 13.11 12.98 -14.57
CA ILE A 76 13.18 11.99 -15.64
C ILE A 76 12.44 12.45 -16.90
N HIS A 77 11.23 13.00 -16.75
CA HIS A 77 10.32 13.27 -17.87
C HIS A 77 10.39 14.70 -18.42
N ARG A 78 11.20 15.58 -17.84
CA ARG A 78 11.25 17.02 -18.14
C ARG A 78 11.39 17.34 -19.63
N GLU A 79 12.30 16.67 -20.33
CA GLU A 79 12.57 16.94 -21.76
C GLU A 79 11.43 16.40 -22.64
N TRP A 80 10.84 15.29 -22.28
CA TRP A 80 9.70 14.74 -23.02
C TRP A 80 8.43 15.56 -22.82
N LEU A 81 8.21 16.10 -21.63
CA LEU A 81 7.07 17.00 -21.37
C LEU A 81 7.17 18.31 -22.19
N LYS A 82 8.39 18.77 -22.53
CA LYS A 82 8.59 19.94 -23.38
C LYS A 82 8.41 19.64 -24.87
N THR A 83 8.84 18.46 -25.33
CA THR A 83 8.95 18.14 -26.76
C THR A 83 7.78 17.35 -27.30
N ARG A 84 7.07 16.61 -26.44
CA ARG A 84 5.95 15.74 -26.80
C ARG A 84 4.97 15.53 -25.63
N PRO A 85 4.39 16.62 -25.08
CA PRO A 85 3.46 16.54 -23.95
C PRO A 85 2.18 15.75 -24.27
N GLU A 86 1.83 15.63 -25.56
CA GLU A 86 0.67 14.90 -26.08
C GLU A 86 0.81 13.38 -25.95
N ASP A 87 2.01 12.86 -25.78
CA ASP A 87 2.25 11.42 -25.53
C ASP A 87 1.77 11.00 -24.12
N TYR A 88 1.46 11.97 -23.26
CA TYR A 88 1.00 11.74 -21.89
C TYR A 88 -0.52 11.96 -21.77
N ALA A 89 -1.22 10.99 -21.19
CA ALA A 89 -2.58 11.27 -20.72
C ALA A 89 -2.55 12.42 -19.69
N GLU A 90 -3.57 13.28 -19.73
CA GLU A 90 -3.60 14.53 -18.96
C GLU A 90 -3.33 14.31 -17.46
N GLN A 91 -3.96 13.30 -16.84
CA GLN A 91 -3.77 12.98 -15.42
C GLN A 91 -2.33 12.53 -15.10
N VAL A 92 -1.64 11.86 -16.04
CA VAL A 92 -0.24 11.45 -15.88
C VAL A 92 0.66 12.68 -15.95
N ARG A 93 0.42 13.55 -16.93
CA ARG A 93 1.15 14.81 -17.10
C ARG A 93 1.04 15.68 -15.87
N LEU A 94 -0.19 15.95 -15.39
CA LEU A 94 -0.44 16.72 -14.17
C LEU A 94 0.28 16.16 -12.94
N ARG A 95 0.31 14.83 -12.81
CA ARG A 95 1.01 14.15 -11.71
C ARG A 95 2.53 14.37 -11.77
N ILE A 96 3.12 14.37 -12.96
CA ILE A 96 4.56 14.63 -13.14
C ILE A 96 4.85 16.13 -12.93
N GLU A 97 4.02 17.01 -13.51
CA GLU A 97 4.13 18.47 -13.39
C GLU A 97 4.01 18.96 -11.92
N LEU A 98 3.39 18.17 -11.04
CA LEU A 98 3.39 18.45 -9.60
C LEU A 98 4.83 18.60 -9.05
N GLY A 99 5.82 17.97 -9.69
CA GLY A 99 7.23 18.13 -9.34
C GLY A 99 7.74 19.59 -9.40
N HIS A 100 7.13 20.44 -10.20
CA HIS A 100 7.47 21.88 -10.25
C HIS A 100 7.12 22.62 -8.96
N THR A 101 6.24 22.09 -8.12
CA THR A 101 5.84 22.73 -6.85
C THR A 101 6.84 22.45 -5.71
N PHE A 102 7.82 21.57 -5.91
CA PHE A 102 8.78 21.20 -4.90
C PHE A 102 10.19 21.69 -5.24
N THR A 103 10.89 22.21 -4.24
CA THR A 103 12.29 22.64 -4.37
C THR A 103 13.25 21.47 -4.11
N THR A 104 14.51 21.63 -4.51
CA THR A 104 15.59 20.66 -4.22
C THR A 104 15.76 20.47 -2.71
N GLU A 105 15.66 21.55 -1.92
CA GLU A 105 15.78 21.49 -0.47
C GLU A 105 14.65 20.68 0.15
N GLN A 106 13.43 20.83 -0.33
CA GLN A 106 12.27 20.06 0.13
C GLN A 106 12.39 18.58 -0.20
N TYR A 107 12.93 18.23 -1.38
CA TYR A 107 13.26 16.86 -1.75
C TYR A 107 14.33 16.30 -0.82
N GLN A 108 15.43 17.02 -0.61
CA GLN A 108 16.50 16.58 0.29
C GLN A 108 16.03 16.39 1.74
N GLN A 109 15.16 17.27 2.23
CA GLN A 109 14.52 17.13 3.54
C GLN A 109 13.69 15.83 3.62
N ALA A 110 12.88 15.54 2.59
CA ALA A 110 12.10 14.32 2.55
C ALA A 110 13.00 13.06 2.54
N MET A 111 14.08 13.07 1.76
CA MET A 111 15.03 11.96 1.71
C MET A 111 15.77 11.77 3.04
N SER A 112 16.22 12.86 3.67
CA SER A 112 16.92 12.81 4.97
C SER A 112 16.01 12.34 6.10
N ALA A 113 14.72 12.68 6.08
CA ALA A 113 13.75 12.27 7.09
C ALA A 113 13.37 10.78 6.99
N ARG A 114 13.59 10.13 5.83
CA ARG A 114 13.12 8.77 5.52
C ARG A 114 13.52 7.74 6.57
N LYS A 115 14.79 7.76 7.02
CA LYS A 115 15.29 6.82 8.03
C LYS A 115 14.51 6.94 9.35
N GLY A 116 14.38 8.15 9.89
CA GLY A 116 13.68 8.37 11.16
C GLY A 116 12.18 8.06 11.07
N ILE A 117 11.57 8.35 9.90
CA ILE A 117 10.16 8.00 9.63
C ILE A 117 9.98 6.48 9.57
N LEU A 118 10.86 5.74 8.88
CA LEU A 118 10.85 4.28 8.84
C LEU A 118 11.02 3.67 10.24
N GLU A 119 12.00 4.14 11.01
CA GLU A 119 12.25 3.68 12.38
C GLU A 119 11.02 3.91 13.28
N ASN A 120 10.37 5.07 13.16
CA ASN A 120 9.13 5.36 13.87
C ASN A 120 7.99 4.44 13.44
N PHE A 121 7.82 4.23 12.13
CA PHE A 121 6.79 3.32 11.60
C PHE A 121 6.99 1.90 12.13
N VAL A 122 8.21 1.37 12.05
CA VAL A 122 8.52 0.02 12.53
C VAL A 122 8.30 -0.10 14.03
N ARG A 123 8.77 0.87 14.82
CA ARG A 123 8.60 0.87 16.26
C ARG A 123 7.15 0.91 16.70
N THR A 124 6.31 1.70 16.02
CA THR A 124 4.89 1.88 16.36
C THR A 124 4.07 0.71 15.85
N SER A 125 4.15 0.42 14.55
CA SER A 125 3.23 -0.52 13.90
C SER A 125 3.57 -1.99 14.14
N PHE A 126 4.84 -2.30 14.37
CA PHE A 126 5.30 -3.67 14.63
C PHE A 126 5.69 -3.94 16.09
N ALA A 127 5.27 -3.10 17.04
CA ALA A 127 5.62 -3.29 18.46
C ALA A 127 5.26 -4.69 18.99
N ASN A 128 4.09 -5.20 18.61
CA ASN A 128 3.55 -6.45 19.13
C ASN A 128 3.13 -7.44 18.03
N CYS A 129 3.52 -7.22 16.78
CA CYS A 129 3.18 -8.08 15.66
C CYS A 129 4.38 -8.31 14.72
N ASP A 130 4.24 -9.30 13.85
CA ASP A 130 5.27 -9.71 12.91
C ASP A 130 4.97 -9.20 11.50
N VAL A 131 3.68 -9.05 11.15
CA VAL A 131 3.18 -8.58 9.86
C VAL A 131 1.93 -7.73 10.09
N LEU A 132 1.66 -6.75 9.21
CA LEU A 132 0.39 -6.03 9.20
C LEU A 132 -0.55 -6.61 8.14
N HIS A 133 -1.85 -6.66 8.47
CA HIS A 133 -2.93 -7.02 7.57
C HIS A 133 -3.81 -5.79 7.33
N VAL A 134 -3.85 -5.32 6.08
CA VAL A 134 -4.55 -4.10 5.69
C VAL A 134 -5.25 -4.30 4.34
N PRO A 135 -6.24 -3.47 3.96
CA PRO A 135 -6.79 -3.53 2.61
C PRO A 135 -5.72 -3.15 1.56
N THR A 136 -5.75 -3.78 0.39
CA THR A 136 -4.97 -3.30 -0.77
C THR A 136 -5.56 -2.01 -1.31
N ILE A 137 -6.89 -1.92 -1.34
CA ILE A 137 -7.67 -0.73 -1.73
C ILE A 137 -8.83 -0.64 -0.73
N GLN A 138 -9.13 0.58 -0.26
CA GLN A 138 -10.25 0.78 0.68
C GLN A 138 -11.62 0.81 0.00
N LEU A 139 -11.65 1.04 -1.30
CA LEU A 139 -12.84 1.22 -2.12
C LEU A 139 -13.06 0.02 -3.04
N GLN A 140 -14.28 -0.10 -3.60
CA GLN A 140 -14.50 -0.94 -4.77
C GLN A 140 -13.63 -0.46 -5.94
N PRO A 141 -13.10 -1.37 -6.78
CA PRO A 141 -12.41 -0.95 -8.00
C PRO A 141 -13.34 -0.06 -8.85
N PRO A 142 -12.90 1.16 -9.22
CA PRO A 142 -13.72 2.05 -10.03
C PRO A 142 -13.95 1.44 -11.43
N SER A 143 -15.09 1.73 -12.04
CA SER A 143 -15.32 1.33 -13.43
C SER A 143 -14.33 2.05 -14.37
N ILE A 144 -14.11 1.50 -15.57
CA ILE A 144 -13.30 2.17 -16.61
C ILE A 144 -13.92 3.55 -16.95
N ALA A 145 -15.25 3.62 -17.03
CA ALA A 145 -15.95 4.87 -17.28
C ALA A 145 -15.67 5.91 -16.18
N ASP A 146 -15.77 5.53 -14.90
CA ASP A 146 -15.51 6.43 -13.79
C ASP A 146 -14.03 6.87 -13.72
N SER A 147 -13.11 5.97 -14.08
CA SER A 147 -11.66 6.22 -14.10
C SER A 147 -11.22 7.11 -15.27
N SER A 148 -12.05 7.20 -16.32
CA SER A 148 -11.76 7.92 -17.57
C SER A 148 -12.63 9.16 -17.76
N SER A 149 -13.63 9.39 -16.91
CA SER A 149 -14.56 10.52 -17.02
C SER A 149 -14.15 11.69 -16.13
N GLY A 150 -14.24 12.89 -16.69
CA GLY A 150 -13.90 14.13 -16.00
C GLY A 150 -12.61 14.77 -16.53
N THR A 151 -12.21 15.85 -15.89
CA THR A 151 -10.93 16.52 -16.15
C THR A 151 -9.76 15.69 -15.62
N GLY A 152 -8.56 15.92 -16.15
CA GLY A 152 -7.34 15.24 -15.67
C GLY A 152 -7.13 15.42 -14.15
N LEU A 153 -7.53 16.55 -13.58
CA LEU A 153 -7.45 16.80 -12.13
C LEU A 153 -8.43 15.91 -11.34
N GLU A 154 -9.67 15.77 -11.79
CA GLU A 154 -10.66 14.90 -11.14
C GLU A 154 -10.25 13.43 -11.21
N ILE A 155 -9.72 12.98 -12.35
CA ILE A 155 -9.17 11.62 -12.50
C ILE A 155 -7.98 11.43 -11.56
N LEU A 156 -7.06 12.39 -11.47
CA LEU A 156 -5.92 12.34 -10.56
C LEU A 156 -6.36 12.21 -9.10
N GLN A 157 -7.40 12.93 -8.68
CA GLN A 157 -7.94 12.85 -7.32
C GLN A 157 -8.56 11.46 -7.04
N LYS A 158 -9.32 10.91 -7.98
CA LYS A 158 -9.87 9.54 -7.87
C LYS A 158 -8.76 8.48 -7.74
N LEU A 159 -7.73 8.57 -8.59
CA LEU A 159 -6.59 7.65 -8.54
C LEU A 159 -5.77 7.79 -7.24
N ALA A 160 -5.70 8.99 -6.67
CA ALA A 160 -5.03 9.21 -5.39
C ALA A 160 -5.75 8.48 -4.23
N GLN A 161 -7.08 8.38 -4.27
CA GLN A 161 -7.86 7.60 -3.30
C GLN A 161 -7.60 6.09 -3.45
N VAL A 162 -7.58 5.57 -4.68
CA VAL A 162 -7.30 4.16 -4.95
C VAL A 162 -5.93 3.72 -4.42
N THR A 163 -4.92 4.59 -4.53
CA THR A 163 -3.54 4.28 -4.10
C THR A 163 -3.21 4.73 -2.68
N GLN A 164 -4.19 5.23 -1.93
CA GLN A 164 -3.96 5.87 -0.64
C GLN A 164 -3.19 4.99 0.35
N VAL A 165 -3.56 3.72 0.46
CA VAL A 165 -3.02 2.79 1.46
C VAL A 165 -1.80 1.99 0.99
N THR A 166 -1.43 2.08 -0.29
CA THR A 166 -0.27 1.36 -0.84
C THR A 166 0.96 2.23 -1.06
N LYS A 167 0.77 3.53 -1.33
CA LYS A 167 1.85 4.42 -1.77
C LYS A 167 2.93 4.68 -0.72
N SER A 168 2.58 4.64 0.58
CA SER A 168 3.53 4.87 1.68
C SER A 168 4.66 3.85 1.72
N LEU A 169 4.42 2.60 1.30
CA LEU A 169 5.42 1.53 1.31
C LEU A 169 6.60 1.84 0.39
N ASN A 170 6.37 2.51 -0.73
CA ASN A 170 7.43 2.92 -1.65
C ASN A 170 8.43 3.88 -0.97
N TYR A 171 7.93 4.80 -0.15
CA TYR A 171 8.78 5.71 0.60
C TYR A 171 9.46 5.03 1.77
N LEU A 172 8.77 4.16 2.49
CA LEU A 172 9.32 3.39 3.61
C LEU A 172 10.32 2.33 3.15
N GLY A 173 10.14 1.75 1.96
CA GLY A 173 10.98 0.65 1.45
C GLY A 173 10.69 -0.66 2.19
N LEU A 174 9.44 -0.87 2.60
CA LEU A 174 9.00 -2.11 3.24
C LEU A 174 8.36 -3.05 2.19
N PRO A 175 8.54 -4.36 2.34
CA PRO A 175 7.89 -5.33 1.48
C PRO A 175 6.38 -5.35 1.73
N GLY A 176 5.61 -5.42 0.65
CA GLY A 176 4.17 -5.55 0.66
C GLY A 176 3.70 -6.59 -0.34
N MET A 177 2.73 -7.41 0.04
CA MET A 177 2.15 -8.45 -0.80
C MET A 177 0.63 -8.30 -0.82
N SER A 178 0.04 -8.19 -2.01
CA SER A 178 -1.40 -8.26 -2.20
C SER A 178 -1.85 -9.71 -2.34
N VAL A 179 -2.87 -10.09 -1.57
CA VAL A 179 -3.42 -11.45 -1.54
C VAL A 179 -4.91 -11.38 -1.88
N PRO A 180 -5.41 -12.15 -2.86
CA PRO A 180 -6.83 -12.21 -3.19
C PRO A 180 -7.68 -12.61 -1.98
N ALA A 181 -8.81 -11.91 -1.77
CA ALA A 181 -9.74 -12.15 -0.66
C ALA A 181 -11.18 -12.43 -1.15
N GLY A 182 -11.32 -12.92 -2.36
CA GLY A 182 -12.62 -13.20 -2.97
C GLY A 182 -13.09 -12.13 -3.95
N PHE A 183 -14.40 -12.05 -4.13
CA PHE A 183 -15.04 -11.16 -5.11
C PHE A 183 -16.19 -10.39 -4.48
N SER A 184 -16.42 -9.18 -4.98
CA SER A 184 -17.61 -8.41 -4.64
C SER A 184 -18.87 -9.02 -5.29
N LYS A 185 -20.06 -8.57 -4.89
CA LYS A 185 -21.34 -9.01 -5.47
C LYS A 185 -21.44 -8.78 -6.97
N VAL A 186 -20.70 -7.81 -7.50
CA VAL A 186 -20.64 -7.51 -8.93
C VAL A 186 -19.47 -8.20 -9.64
N GLY A 187 -18.77 -9.11 -8.97
CA GLY A 187 -17.70 -9.93 -9.53
C GLY A 187 -16.33 -9.24 -9.61
N MET A 188 -16.14 -8.09 -8.93
CA MET A 188 -14.83 -7.44 -8.88
C MET A 188 -13.94 -8.08 -7.82
N PRO A 189 -12.63 -8.29 -8.10
CA PRO A 189 -11.71 -8.90 -7.14
C PRO A 189 -11.50 -7.99 -5.92
N LEU A 190 -11.50 -8.60 -4.74
CA LEU A 190 -11.15 -7.98 -3.46
C LEU A 190 -9.81 -8.55 -2.99
N ALA A 191 -9.02 -7.74 -2.30
CA ALA A 191 -7.71 -8.17 -1.83
C ALA A 191 -7.30 -7.46 -0.54
N PHE A 192 -6.65 -8.21 0.36
CA PHE A 192 -5.89 -7.61 1.45
C PHE A 192 -4.41 -7.50 1.09
N GLN A 193 -3.68 -6.68 1.83
CA GLN A 193 -2.25 -6.52 1.72
C GLN A 193 -1.59 -6.94 3.04
N LEU A 194 -0.54 -7.74 2.91
CA LEU A 194 0.40 -8.01 3.99
C LEU A 194 1.57 -7.03 3.89
N ILE A 195 1.96 -6.41 5.00
CA ILE A 195 3.14 -5.54 5.07
C ILE A 195 4.11 -6.15 6.06
N GLY A 196 5.32 -6.45 5.61
CA GLY A 196 6.39 -7.02 6.43
C GLY A 196 7.42 -6.01 6.88
N ARG A 197 8.34 -6.44 7.74
CA ARG A 197 9.58 -5.72 8.04
C ARG A 197 10.53 -5.80 6.85
N SER A 198 11.55 -4.97 6.83
CA SER A 198 12.57 -5.02 5.76
C SER A 198 13.16 -6.43 5.65
N LEU A 199 13.22 -6.97 4.42
CA LEU A 199 13.77 -8.28 4.07
C LEU A 199 13.00 -9.48 4.65
N ASP A 200 11.73 -9.31 4.99
CA ASP A 200 10.88 -10.36 5.56
C ASP A 200 9.86 -10.94 4.55
N GLU A 201 10.23 -10.97 3.27
CA GLU A 201 9.41 -11.49 2.19
C GLU A 201 9.02 -12.96 2.40
N ALA A 202 9.91 -13.75 3.04
CA ALA A 202 9.65 -15.16 3.36
C ALA A 202 8.42 -15.33 4.28
N LEU A 203 8.26 -14.45 5.27
CA LEU A 203 7.08 -14.47 6.15
C LEU A 203 5.81 -14.11 5.39
N LEU A 204 5.87 -13.11 4.49
CA LEU A 204 4.72 -12.72 3.67
C LEU A 204 4.26 -13.88 2.77
N LEU A 205 5.20 -14.57 2.11
CA LEU A 205 4.93 -15.75 1.29
C LEU A 205 4.32 -16.87 2.12
N LYS A 206 4.87 -17.16 3.30
CA LYS A 206 4.34 -18.17 4.22
C LYS A 206 2.88 -17.91 4.60
N ILE A 207 2.56 -16.66 4.93
CA ILE A 207 1.19 -16.29 5.36
C ILE A 207 0.23 -16.37 4.17
N ALA A 208 0.65 -15.87 2.99
CA ALA A 208 -0.18 -15.92 1.79
C ALA A 208 -0.44 -17.37 1.33
N ASP A 209 0.57 -18.24 1.35
CA ASP A 209 0.45 -19.67 1.05
C ASP A 209 -0.53 -20.36 2.02
N ALA A 210 -0.36 -20.15 3.33
CA ALA A 210 -1.24 -20.71 4.35
C ALA A 210 -2.70 -20.28 4.18
N TYR A 211 -2.92 -19.03 3.75
CA TYR A 211 -4.26 -18.51 3.46
C TYR A 211 -4.87 -19.13 2.21
N GLN A 212 -4.11 -19.30 1.13
CA GLN A 212 -4.59 -19.81 -0.16
C GLN A 212 -4.72 -21.32 -0.23
N SER A 213 -4.11 -22.06 0.71
CA SER A 213 -4.13 -23.54 0.76
C SER A 213 -5.34 -24.08 1.53
N GLU A 214 -6.40 -23.30 1.70
CA GLU A 214 -7.64 -23.71 2.38
C GLU A 214 -8.56 -24.51 1.47
#